data_c07bbcab1ae119662214fc0ee1a164bf
#
_entry.id   c07bbcab1ae119662214fc0ee1a164bf
#
_cell.length_a   1.000
_cell.length_b   1.000
_cell.length_c   1.000
_cell.angle_alpha   90.00
_cell.angle_beta   90.00
_cell.angle_gamma   90.00
#
_symmetry.space_group_name_H-M   'P 1'
#
loop_
_entity.id
_entity.type
_entity.pdbx_description
1 polymer ?
#
loop_
_entity_poly.entity_id
_entity_poly.type
_entity_poly.pdbx_seq_one_letter_code
_entity_poly.pdbx_strand_id
1 'polypeptide(L)'
;WNGLISVTESPSEAEPNPKYADDIKYLNLMSAEEFAATIEAYTYPSEFAACDGSAALATGVMINQQNRSAFGLAYKTTIGNDVNDSLGYKLHLVYGAMASPSEKGYQSINDSPDGVTFSWGVTSTPVEVTGKKPTASIVIDSTKADPTNLATLEGILFGTAVLTPRLPLPDEIATIFTGSTIAAIALSSIVPADGAASISKTAPIVLTFNNKIASEAIIVTDATGVIVAGTKTLDGTGKILTFTPTSALTGTKVYLVTIGGVIDIYGQLLAAAVKDFTTMA
;
A
#
# COMPACT_ATOMS: atom_id res chain seq x y z
N TRP A 1 9.69 -10.89 -10.07
CA TRP A 1 10.63 -11.71 -9.30
C TRP A 1 10.94 -12.97 -10.07
N ASN A 2 12.19 -13.16 -10.47
CA ASN A 2 12.66 -14.36 -11.13
C ASN A 2 13.28 -15.29 -10.08
N GLY A 3 13.16 -16.62 -10.31
CA GLY A 3 13.79 -17.62 -9.43
C GLY A 3 13.01 -17.94 -8.16
N LEU A 4 11.73 -17.59 -8.07
CA LEU A 4 10.85 -18.06 -7.01
C LEU A 4 10.70 -19.57 -7.08
N ILE A 5 10.97 -20.28 -5.98
CA ILE A 5 10.88 -21.73 -5.87
C ILE A 5 9.54 -22.11 -5.28
N SER A 6 9.22 -21.56 -4.11
CA SER A 6 8.00 -21.88 -3.39
C SER A 6 7.48 -20.72 -2.54
N VAL A 7 6.18 -20.72 -2.33
CA VAL A 7 5.50 -19.97 -1.26
C VAL A 7 4.67 -20.97 -0.47
N THR A 8 5.07 -21.23 0.76
CA THR A 8 4.38 -22.15 1.66
C THR A 8 3.62 -21.36 2.71
N GLU A 9 2.30 -21.34 2.60
CA GLU A 9 1.43 -20.69 3.60
C GLU A 9 1.35 -21.59 4.85
N SER A 10 1.59 -21.01 6.01
CA SER A 10 1.58 -21.69 7.31
C SER A 10 0.89 -20.78 8.33
N PRO A 11 -0.44 -20.55 8.18
CA PRO A 11 -1.16 -19.70 9.12
C PRO A 11 -1.03 -20.25 10.53
N SER A 12 -0.92 -19.35 11.52
CA SER A 12 -0.91 -19.76 12.90
C SER A 12 -2.31 -20.24 13.29
N GLU A 13 -2.36 -21.39 13.96
CA GLU A 13 -3.62 -21.93 14.44
C GLU A 13 -4.20 -21.04 15.55
N ALA A 14 -5.49 -20.75 15.41
CA ALA A 14 -6.26 -20.13 16.47
C ALA A 14 -6.58 -21.21 17.53
N GLU A 15 -5.78 -21.29 18.60
CA GLU A 15 -6.03 -22.24 19.68
C GLU A 15 -7.37 -21.94 20.37
N PRO A 16 -8.28 -22.94 20.43
CA PRO A 16 -9.53 -22.77 21.13
C PRO A 16 -9.28 -22.73 22.64
N ASN A 17 -9.77 -21.67 23.30
CA ASN A 17 -9.74 -21.53 24.75
C ASN A 17 -11.13 -21.82 25.32
N PRO A 18 -11.43 -23.07 25.69
CA PRO A 18 -12.74 -23.44 26.23
C PRO A 18 -12.93 -22.89 27.62
N LYS A 19 -14.12 -22.36 27.90
CA LYS A 19 -14.57 -21.94 29.22
C LYS A 19 -15.68 -22.88 29.66
N TYR A 20 -15.60 -23.33 30.90
CA TYR A 20 -16.55 -24.30 31.49
C TYR A 20 -17.37 -23.58 32.56
N ALA A 21 -18.67 -23.88 32.60
CA ALA A 21 -19.61 -23.51 33.66
C ALA A 21 -20.64 -24.65 33.83
N ASP A 22 -21.06 -24.85 35.05
CA ASP A 22 -22.05 -25.89 35.39
C ASP A 22 -21.65 -27.30 34.85
N ASP A 23 -20.36 -27.65 34.95
CA ASP A 23 -19.75 -28.91 34.49
C ASP A 23 -19.87 -29.18 32.98
N ILE A 24 -20.23 -28.17 32.17
CA ILE A 24 -20.28 -28.25 30.72
C ILE A 24 -19.38 -27.21 30.07
N LYS A 25 -18.98 -27.49 28.83
CA LYS A 25 -18.29 -26.51 27.98
C LYS A 25 -19.26 -25.39 27.58
N TYR A 26 -19.21 -24.26 28.29
CA TYR A 26 -20.13 -23.14 28.11
C TYR A 26 -19.76 -22.25 26.91
N LEU A 27 -18.47 -21.95 26.72
CA LEU A 27 -17.98 -21.04 25.70
C LEU A 27 -16.67 -21.57 25.12
N ASN A 28 -16.47 -21.40 23.81
CA ASN A 28 -15.23 -21.69 23.13
C ASN A 28 -14.73 -20.41 22.48
N LEU A 29 -13.76 -19.74 23.09
CA LEU A 29 -13.12 -18.55 22.54
C LEU A 29 -12.01 -18.98 21.60
N MET A 30 -12.05 -18.49 20.35
CA MET A 30 -10.98 -18.69 19.38
C MET A 30 -10.30 -17.34 19.12
N SER A 31 -8.97 -17.31 19.11
CA SER A 31 -8.18 -16.15 18.66
C SER A 31 -8.35 -15.93 17.16
N ALA A 32 -7.98 -14.76 16.67
CA ALA A 32 -7.90 -14.52 15.23
C ALA A 32 -6.75 -15.37 14.63
N GLU A 33 -6.98 -15.91 13.45
CA GLU A 33 -5.94 -16.52 12.62
C GLU A 33 -4.95 -15.43 12.16
N GLU A 34 -3.65 -15.71 12.23
CA GLU A 34 -2.62 -14.84 11.73
C GLU A 34 -1.99 -15.48 10.48
N PHE A 35 -1.87 -14.71 9.41
CA PHE A 35 -1.22 -15.17 8.19
C PHE A 35 0.28 -15.23 8.39
N ALA A 36 0.86 -16.39 8.08
CA ALA A 36 2.30 -16.58 7.97
C ALA A 36 2.62 -17.42 6.73
N ALA A 37 3.79 -17.24 6.16
CA ALA A 37 4.26 -17.98 5.01
C ALA A 37 5.79 -18.08 5.01
N THR A 38 6.32 -19.04 4.26
CA THR A 38 7.75 -19.13 3.91
C THR A 38 7.90 -18.95 2.41
N ILE A 39 8.77 -18.03 2.01
CA ILE A 39 9.13 -17.78 0.61
C ILE A 39 10.50 -18.36 0.36
N GLU A 40 10.67 -19.17 -0.69
CA GLU A 40 11.97 -19.69 -1.12
C GLU A 40 12.27 -19.27 -2.55
N ALA A 41 13.50 -18.83 -2.81
CA ALA A 41 13.93 -18.37 -4.12
C ALA A 41 15.43 -18.55 -4.35
N TYR A 42 15.84 -18.68 -5.60
CA TYR A 42 17.26 -18.65 -6.00
C TYR A 42 17.81 -17.23 -6.10
N THR A 43 16.95 -16.25 -6.38
CA THR A 43 17.33 -14.84 -6.51
C THR A 43 16.23 -13.94 -5.94
N TYR A 44 16.54 -12.68 -5.71
CA TYR A 44 15.56 -11.66 -5.35
C TYR A 44 15.91 -10.31 -6.00
N PRO A 45 14.92 -9.45 -6.29
CA PRO A 45 15.17 -8.15 -6.88
C PRO A 45 15.83 -7.20 -5.88
N SER A 46 16.58 -6.22 -6.39
CA SER A 46 17.31 -5.24 -5.55
C SER A 46 16.39 -4.44 -4.62
N GLU A 47 15.16 -4.21 -5.06
CA GLU A 47 14.13 -3.51 -4.28
C GLU A 47 13.74 -4.27 -3.01
N PHE A 48 13.88 -5.57 -3.00
CA PHE A 48 13.59 -6.41 -1.83
C PHE A 48 14.64 -6.26 -0.72
N ALA A 49 15.81 -5.68 -1.00
CA ALA A 49 16.86 -5.47 -0.01
C ALA A 49 16.36 -4.72 1.23
N ALA A 50 15.51 -3.70 1.06
CA ALA A 50 14.89 -2.96 2.18
C ALA A 50 13.95 -3.85 3.02
N CYS A 51 13.28 -4.81 2.40
CA CYS A 51 12.41 -5.77 3.09
C CYS A 51 13.23 -6.85 3.80
N ASP A 52 14.40 -7.19 3.28
CA ASP A 52 15.37 -8.12 3.90
C ASP A 52 16.25 -7.49 5.01
N GLY A 53 16.08 -6.19 5.26
CA GLY A 53 16.83 -5.46 6.28
C GLY A 53 18.25 -5.09 5.85
N SER A 54 18.44 -4.85 4.56
CA SER A 54 19.69 -4.37 3.97
C SER A 54 19.50 -2.96 3.40
N ALA A 55 20.55 -2.13 3.46
CA ALA A 55 20.56 -0.80 2.88
C ALA A 55 21.90 -0.52 2.18
N ALA A 56 21.87 0.31 1.15
CA ALA A 56 23.08 0.75 0.48
C ALA A 56 23.79 1.82 1.33
N LEU A 57 25.06 1.59 1.67
CA LEU A 57 25.95 2.57 2.29
C LEU A 57 26.64 3.42 1.21
N ALA A 58 27.01 2.80 0.11
CA ALA A 58 27.60 3.41 -1.08
C ALA A 58 27.32 2.50 -2.29
N THR A 59 27.64 2.96 -3.50
CA THR A 59 27.51 2.14 -4.71
C THR A 59 28.29 0.83 -4.56
N GLY A 60 27.58 -0.31 -4.59
CA GLY A 60 28.15 -1.63 -4.42
C GLY A 60 28.50 -2.03 -2.99
N VAL A 61 28.18 -1.19 -1.98
CA VAL A 61 28.42 -1.48 -0.56
C VAL A 61 27.09 -1.52 0.18
N MET A 62 26.74 -2.71 0.71
CA MET A 62 25.50 -2.92 1.45
C MET A 62 25.79 -3.14 2.94
N ILE A 63 24.94 -2.58 3.79
CA ILE A 63 24.92 -2.84 5.24
C ILE A 63 23.65 -3.63 5.57
N ASN A 64 23.77 -4.53 6.52
CA ASN A 64 22.67 -5.37 7.01
C ASN A 64 22.17 -4.86 8.38
N GLN A 65 21.16 -5.55 8.94
CA GLN A 65 20.57 -5.27 10.25
C GLN A 65 19.89 -3.90 10.32
N GLN A 66 19.35 -3.46 9.19
CA GLN A 66 18.57 -2.23 9.10
C GLN A 66 17.07 -2.51 9.34
N ASN A 67 16.29 -1.44 9.56
CA ASN A 67 14.84 -1.55 9.67
C ASN A 67 14.26 -2.19 8.41
N ARG A 68 13.35 -3.16 8.59
CA ARG A 68 12.70 -3.85 7.50
C ARG A 68 11.45 -3.10 7.05
N SER A 69 11.26 -3.04 5.76
CA SER A 69 10.04 -2.48 5.16
C SER A 69 9.01 -3.57 4.91
N ALA A 70 7.74 -3.26 5.18
CA ALA A 70 6.65 -4.12 4.75
C ALA A 70 6.50 -4.08 3.22
N PHE A 71 6.02 -5.19 2.66
CA PHE A 71 5.80 -5.33 1.21
C PHE A 71 4.48 -6.02 0.91
N GLY A 72 4.04 -5.93 -0.33
CA GLY A 72 2.96 -6.74 -0.89
C GLY A 72 3.53 -7.81 -1.79
N LEU A 73 2.91 -9.01 -1.80
CA LEU A 73 3.32 -10.11 -2.65
C LEU A 73 2.14 -10.57 -3.51
N ALA A 74 2.36 -10.76 -4.80
CA ALA A 74 1.42 -11.42 -5.69
C ALA A 74 2.10 -12.60 -6.37
N TYR A 75 1.47 -13.76 -6.35
CA TYR A 75 1.95 -14.96 -7.03
C TYR A 75 0.80 -15.79 -7.60
N LYS A 76 1.12 -16.64 -8.58
CA LYS A 76 0.16 -17.52 -9.25
C LYS A 76 0.46 -18.97 -8.93
N THR A 77 -0.60 -19.76 -8.70
CA THR A 77 -0.53 -21.23 -8.63
C THR A 77 -1.40 -21.82 -9.74
N THR A 78 -0.87 -22.75 -10.50
CA THR A 78 -1.59 -23.42 -11.58
C THR A 78 -2.66 -24.37 -11.05
N ILE A 79 -3.82 -24.41 -11.70
CA ILE A 79 -4.88 -25.39 -11.46
C ILE A 79 -4.82 -26.41 -12.60
N GLY A 80 -4.69 -27.67 -12.24
CA GLY A 80 -4.69 -28.79 -13.18
C GLY A 80 -5.29 -30.04 -12.57
N ASN A 81 -5.42 -31.07 -13.38
CA ASN A 81 -5.76 -32.43 -12.97
C ASN A 81 -4.92 -33.44 -13.76
N ASP A 82 -5.17 -34.72 -13.58
CA ASP A 82 -4.47 -35.85 -14.22
C ASP A 82 -4.66 -35.94 -15.75
N VAL A 83 -5.64 -35.20 -16.30
CA VAL A 83 -5.96 -35.18 -17.74
C VAL A 83 -5.50 -33.88 -18.39
N ASN A 84 -5.55 -32.77 -17.66
CA ASN A 84 -5.15 -31.44 -18.14
C ASN A 84 -4.45 -30.70 -17.01
N ASP A 85 -3.18 -30.42 -17.18
CA ASP A 85 -2.31 -29.75 -16.21
C ASP A 85 -2.43 -28.21 -16.24
N SER A 86 -3.25 -27.64 -17.11
CA SER A 86 -3.46 -26.20 -17.27
C SER A 86 -4.94 -25.84 -17.46
N LEU A 87 -5.76 -26.07 -16.44
CA LEU A 87 -7.18 -25.67 -16.43
C LEU A 87 -7.38 -24.19 -16.09
N GLY A 88 -6.42 -23.57 -15.44
CA GLY A 88 -6.45 -22.19 -14.98
C GLY A 88 -5.38 -21.93 -13.92
N TYR A 89 -5.58 -20.88 -13.15
CA TYR A 89 -4.65 -20.52 -12.05
C TYR A 89 -5.43 -19.85 -10.93
N LYS A 90 -4.84 -19.88 -9.72
CA LYS A 90 -5.22 -18.99 -8.63
C LYS A 90 -4.19 -17.87 -8.52
N LEU A 91 -4.67 -16.66 -8.38
CA LEU A 91 -3.88 -15.48 -8.10
C LEU A 91 -3.97 -15.19 -6.62
N HIS A 92 -2.84 -15.22 -5.93
CA HIS A 92 -2.72 -14.95 -4.51
C HIS A 92 -2.15 -13.56 -4.30
N LEU A 93 -2.78 -12.77 -3.44
CA LEU A 93 -2.37 -11.42 -3.07
C LEU A 93 -2.16 -11.38 -1.57
N VAL A 94 -0.97 -11.01 -1.12
CA VAL A 94 -0.62 -10.92 0.31
C VAL A 94 -0.27 -9.49 0.65
N TYR A 95 -0.91 -8.97 1.70
CA TYR A 95 -0.80 -7.59 2.14
C TYR A 95 0.04 -7.47 3.41
N GLY A 96 0.70 -6.32 3.59
CA GLY A 96 1.40 -5.98 4.81
C GLY A 96 2.43 -7.03 5.26
N ALA A 97 3.02 -7.74 4.29
CA ALA A 97 4.00 -8.78 4.53
C ALA A 97 5.30 -8.19 5.08
N MET A 98 5.89 -8.81 6.08
CA MET A 98 7.18 -8.45 6.65
C MET A 98 8.05 -9.70 6.73
N ALA A 99 9.22 -9.65 6.10
CA ALA A 99 10.18 -10.75 6.11
C ALA A 99 10.93 -10.82 7.45
N SER A 100 10.99 -11.99 8.05
CA SER A 100 11.83 -12.27 9.23
C SER A 100 13.29 -12.50 8.83
N PRO A 101 14.26 -12.27 9.72
CA PRO A 101 15.64 -12.71 9.50
C PRO A 101 15.69 -14.21 9.23
N SER A 102 16.43 -14.62 8.21
CA SER A 102 16.60 -16.02 7.85
C SER A 102 18.07 -16.39 7.66
N GLU A 103 18.36 -17.67 7.72
CA GLU A 103 19.68 -18.21 7.42
C GLU A 103 20.00 -18.02 5.94
N LYS A 104 21.26 -17.67 5.63
CA LYS A 104 21.80 -17.59 4.27
C LYS A 104 23.04 -18.49 4.21
N GLY A 105 22.91 -19.62 3.52
CA GLY A 105 24.03 -20.56 3.32
C GLY A 105 24.84 -20.17 2.09
N TYR A 106 26.15 -20.15 2.22
CA TYR A 106 27.09 -19.97 1.11
C TYR A 106 28.01 -21.20 1.06
N GLN A 107 28.06 -21.89 -0.08
CA GLN A 107 28.79 -23.12 -0.26
C GLN A 107 29.80 -23.00 -1.41
N SER A 108 30.91 -23.71 -1.29
CA SER A 108 31.86 -23.86 -2.39
C SER A 108 31.30 -24.82 -3.44
N ILE A 109 31.67 -24.63 -4.70
CA ILE A 109 31.33 -25.54 -5.79
C ILE A 109 31.96 -26.90 -5.53
N ASN A 110 31.20 -27.98 -5.72
CA ASN A 110 31.62 -29.37 -5.68
C ASN A 110 31.24 -30.11 -6.97
N ASP A 111 31.37 -31.41 -7.02
CA ASP A 111 31.07 -32.25 -8.18
C ASP A 111 29.55 -32.28 -8.53
N SER A 112 28.71 -31.83 -7.61
CA SER A 112 27.26 -31.66 -7.80
C SER A 112 26.87 -30.23 -7.42
N PRO A 113 27.07 -29.24 -8.30
CA PRO A 113 26.80 -27.83 -7.98
C PRO A 113 25.33 -27.62 -7.74
N ASP A 114 24.97 -27.17 -6.54
CA ASP A 114 23.63 -26.71 -6.15
C ASP A 114 23.55 -25.18 -6.17
N GLY A 115 22.39 -24.64 -6.54
CA GLY A 115 22.13 -23.21 -6.43
C GLY A 115 21.97 -22.79 -4.97
N VAL A 116 22.44 -21.59 -4.64
CA VAL A 116 22.13 -20.98 -3.33
C VAL A 116 20.63 -20.69 -3.26
N THR A 117 19.98 -21.22 -2.23
CA THR A 117 18.56 -20.98 -1.97
C THR A 117 18.43 -19.98 -0.83
N PHE A 118 17.64 -18.94 -1.05
CA PHE A 118 17.24 -17.99 -0.02
C PHE A 118 15.86 -18.38 0.50
N SER A 119 15.67 -18.28 1.81
CA SER A 119 14.40 -18.55 2.48
C SER A 119 14.03 -17.39 3.42
N TRP A 120 12.79 -16.96 3.41
CA TRP A 120 12.28 -15.92 4.32
C TRP A 120 10.99 -16.37 4.95
N GLY A 121 10.95 -16.41 6.29
CA GLY A 121 9.70 -16.45 7.03
C GLY A 121 9.00 -15.10 6.90
N VAL A 122 7.71 -15.13 6.63
CA VAL A 122 6.89 -13.93 6.41
C VAL A 122 5.71 -13.96 7.36
N THR A 123 5.50 -12.85 8.07
CA THR A 123 4.27 -12.54 8.80
C THR A 123 3.59 -11.35 8.15
N SER A 124 2.31 -11.12 8.43
CA SER A 124 1.58 -10.02 7.80
C SER A 124 0.80 -9.19 8.81
N THR A 125 0.59 -7.93 8.46
CA THR A 125 -0.38 -7.05 9.13
C THR A 125 -1.61 -6.95 8.22
N PRO A 126 -2.79 -7.42 8.68
CA PRO A 126 -4.01 -7.36 7.89
C PRO A 126 -4.40 -5.94 7.51
N VAL A 127 -5.00 -5.78 6.33
CA VAL A 127 -5.54 -4.51 5.84
C VAL A 127 -7.06 -4.48 5.95
N GLU A 128 -7.62 -3.29 6.14
CA GLU A 128 -9.05 -3.08 6.27
C GLU A 128 -9.81 -3.50 5.02
N VAL A 129 -11.01 -4.06 5.23
CA VAL A 129 -11.97 -4.43 4.18
C VAL A 129 -13.34 -3.91 4.58
N THR A 130 -13.97 -3.06 3.76
CA THR A 130 -15.27 -2.47 4.09
C THR A 130 -16.34 -3.52 4.32
N GLY A 131 -16.95 -3.52 5.49
CA GLY A 131 -18.02 -4.42 5.87
C GLY A 131 -17.59 -5.88 6.12
N LYS A 132 -16.29 -6.13 6.24
CA LYS A 132 -15.70 -7.44 6.57
C LYS A 132 -14.65 -7.27 7.66
N LYS A 133 -14.09 -8.39 8.14
CA LYS A 133 -12.88 -8.36 8.98
C LYS A 133 -11.67 -7.99 8.12
N PRO A 134 -10.67 -7.32 8.69
CA PRO A 134 -9.39 -7.10 8.01
C PRO A 134 -8.80 -8.41 7.48
N THR A 135 -8.14 -8.36 6.33
CA THR A 135 -7.53 -9.54 5.71
C THR A 135 -6.06 -9.33 5.40
N ALA A 136 -5.27 -10.38 5.52
CA ALA A 136 -3.87 -10.43 5.10
C ALA A 136 -3.70 -10.99 3.69
N SER A 137 -4.67 -11.76 3.19
CA SER A 137 -4.57 -12.40 1.88
C SER A 137 -5.90 -12.41 1.14
N ILE A 138 -5.82 -12.38 -0.20
CA ILE A 138 -6.95 -12.57 -1.12
C ILE A 138 -6.53 -13.59 -2.15
N VAL A 139 -7.43 -14.53 -2.47
CA VAL A 139 -7.23 -15.53 -3.51
C VAL A 139 -8.32 -15.37 -4.58
N ILE A 140 -7.91 -15.22 -5.84
CA ILE A 140 -8.81 -15.11 -6.99
C ILE A 140 -8.63 -16.34 -7.87
N ASP A 141 -9.71 -17.05 -8.13
CA ASP A 141 -9.76 -18.24 -8.99
C ASP A 141 -10.10 -17.83 -10.42
N SER A 142 -9.15 -17.97 -11.34
CA SER A 142 -9.34 -17.57 -12.75
C SER A 142 -10.42 -18.36 -13.46
N THR A 143 -10.77 -19.56 -12.97
CA THR A 143 -11.82 -20.38 -13.58
C THR A 143 -13.23 -19.94 -13.21
N LYS A 144 -13.37 -19.06 -12.20
CA LYS A 144 -14.66 -18.57 -11.67
C LYS A 144 -14.82 -17.07 -11.80
N ALA A 145 -13.71 -16.34 -11.85
CA ALA A 145 -13.69 -14.90 -11.97
C ALA A 145 -14.10 -14.46 -13.39
N ASP A 146 -14.77 -13.30 -13.50
CA ASP A 146 -15.02 -12.68 -14.80
C ASP A 146 -13.69 -12.35 -15.51
N PRO A 147 -13.47 -12.81 -16.76
CA PRO A 147 -12.20 -12.63 -17.45
C PRO A 147 -11.80 -11.17 -17.68
N THR A 148 -12.78 -10.27 -17.90
CA THR A 148 -12.52 -8.85 -18.14
C THR A 148 -12.05 -8.16 -16.85
N ASN A 149 -12.70 -8.47 -15.74
CA ASN A 149 -12.34 -7.95 -14.42
C ASN A 149 -10.98 -8.50 -13.97
N LEU A 150 -10.71 -9.78 -14.25
CA LEU A 150 -9.43 -10.39 -13.97
C LEU A 150 -8.30 -9.75 -14.79
N ALA A 151 -8.50 -9.50 -16.09
CA ALA A 151 -7.54 -8.80 -16.93
C ALA A 151 -7.28 -7.36 -16.46
N THR A 152 -8.31 -6.68 -15.98
CA THR A 152 -8.18 -5.35 -15.35
C THR A 152 -7.32 -5.41 -14.08
N LEU A 153 -7.57 -6.36 -13.21
CA LEU A 153 -6.78 -6.58 -12.00
C LEU A 153 -5.32 -6.91 -12.34
N GLU A 154 -5.08 -7.79 -13.30
CA GLU A 154 -3.72 -8.15 -13.73
C GLU A 154 -3.00 -6.96 -14.37
N GLY A 155 -3.70 -6.09 -15.10
CA GLY A 155 -3.14 -4.83 -15.59
C GLY A 155 -2.66 -3.89 -14.48
N ILE A 156 -3.36 -3.87 -13.34
CA ILE A 156 -2.93 -3.10 -12.15
C ILE A 156 -1.74 -3.77 -11.47
N LEU A 157 -1.76 -5.09 -11.31
CA LEU A 157 -0.73 -5.86 -10.60
C LEU A 157 0.61 -5.87 -11.34
N PHE A 158 0.57 -6.13 -12.63
CA PHE A 158 1.78 -6.32 -13.44
C PHE A 158 2.16 -5.09 -14.26
N GLY A 159 1.30 -4.08 -14.25
CA GLY A 159 1.47 -2.87 -15.03
C GLY A 159 1.10 -3.04 -16.50
N THR A 160 1.02 -1.92 -17.18
CA THR A 160 0.82 -1.82 -18.64
C THR A 160 1.77 -0.75 -19.18
N ALA A 161 1.70 -0.46 -20.48
CA ALA A 161 2.49 0.64 -21.07
C ALA A 161 2.23 2.01 -20.41
N VAL A 162 1.08 2.17 -19.71
CA VAL A 162 0.64 3.44 -19.10
C VAL A 162 0.38 3.34 -17.59
N LEU A 163 0.38 2.16 -17.00
CA LEU A 163 0.13 1.93 -15.58
C LEU A 163 1.36 1.35 -14.91
N THR A 164 1.80 1.97 -13.83
CA THR A 164 2.86 1.43 -12.96
C THR A 164 2.30 0.27 -12.14
N PRO A 165 3.02 -0.86 -12.03
CA PRO A 165 2.61 -2.01 -11.23
C PRO A 165 2.38 -1.62 -9.77
N ARG A 166 1.31 -2.12 -9.17
CA ARG A 166 1.02 -1.98 -7.74
C ARG A 166 0.10 -3.08 -7.22
N LEU A 167 0.09 -3.30 -5.91
CA LEU A 167 -0.87 -4.18 -5.26
C LEU A 167 -2.15 -3.39 -4.94
N PRO A 168 -3.31 -3.68 -5.58
CA PRO A 168 -4.56 -2.99 -5.29
C PRO A 168 -5.11 -3.39 -3.92
N LEU A 169 -5.81 -2.45 -3.25
CA LEU A 169 -6.44 -2.70 -1.97
C LEU A 169 -7.67 -3.61 -2.10
N PRO A 170 -8.09 -4.32 -1.02
CA PRO A 170 -9.24 -5.22 -1.07
C PRO A 170 -10.53 -4.57 -1.57
N ASP A 171 -10.84 -3.34 -1.16
CA ASP A 171 -12.03 -2.63 -1.59
C ASP A 171 -11.98 -2.22 -3.08
N GLU A 172 -10.78 -1.98 -3.61
CA GLU A 172 -10.58 -1.76 -5.04
C GLU A 172 -10.84 -3.04 -5.83
N ILE A 173 -10.33 -4.17 -5.35
CA ILE A 173 -10.60 -5.48 -5.97
C ILE A 173 -12.10 -5.77 -5.94
N ALA A 174 -12.77 -5.59 -4.80
CA ALA A 174 -14.21 -5.74 -4.70
C ALA A 174 -14.94 -4.85 -5.72
N THR A 175 -14.51 -3.62 -5.91
CA THR A 175 -15.07 -2.67 -6.88
C THR A 175 -14.89 -3.18 -8.32
N ILE A 176 -13.70 -3.66 -8.68
CA ILE A 176 -13.43 -4.24 -10.00
C ILE A 176 -14.38 -5.40 -10.30
N PHE A 177 -14.54 -6.33 -9.35
CA PHE A 177 -15.35 -7.53 -9.54
C PHE A 177 -16.86 -7.31 -9.37
N THR A 178 -17.31 -6.22 -8.76
CA THR A 178 -18.74 -5.83 -8.73
C THR A 178 -19.17 -5.00 -9.94
N GLY A 179 -18.25 -4.64 -10.82
CA GLY A 179 -18.53 -3.77 -11.98
C GLY A 179 -18.79 -2.31 -11.61
N SER A 180 -18.50 -1.90 -10.37
CA SER A 180 -18.52 -0.51 -9.94
C SER A 180 -17.26 0.21 -10.41
N THR A 181 -17.29 1.54 -10.47
CA THR A 181 -16.11 2.36 -10.77
C THR A 181 -15.66 3.10 -9.52
N ILE A 182 -14.36 3.11 -9.28
CA ILE A 182 -13.77 3.97 -8.26
C ILE A 182 -13.90 5.42 -8.74
N ALA A 183 -14.51 6.26 -7.91
CA ALA A 183 -14.65 7.66 -8.24
C ALA A 183 -13.27 8.31 -8.45
N ALA A 184 -13.14 9.10 -9.52
CA ALA A 184 -11.92 9.85 -9.76
C ALA A 184 -11.60 10.76 -8.56
N ILE A 185 -10.31 10.88 -8.20
CA ILE A 185 -9.90 11.79 -7.13
C ILE A 185 -10.26 13.22 -7.48
N ALA A 186 -10.85 13.93 -6.53
CA ALA A 186 -11.23 15.33 -6.67
C ALA A 186 -10.98 16.10 -5.37
N LEU A 187 -10.61 17.37 -5.51
CA LEU A 187 -10.63 18.33 -4.40
C LEU A 187 -12.09 18.72 -4.13
N SER A 188 -12.63 18.24 -3.00
CA SER A 188 -14.02 18.52 -2.62
C SER A 188 -14.21 19.93 -2.09
N SER A 189 -13.23 20.45 -1.34
CA SER A 189 -13.23 21.82 -0.83
C SER A 189 -11.83 22.29 -0.46
N ILE A 190 -11.66 23.61 -0.42
CA ILE A 190 -10.49 24.29 0.13
C ILE A 190 -10.95 25.43 1.05
N VAL A 191 -10.28 25.60 2.16
CA VAL A 191 -10.46 26.72 3.08
C VAL A 191 -9.08 27.34 3.34
N PRO A 192 -8.88 28.64 3.10
CA PRO A 192 -9.83 29.63 2.56
C PRO A 192 -10.35 29.25 1.17
N ALA A 193 -11.59 29.66 0.84
CA ALA A 193 -12.14 29.41 -0.49
C ALA A 193 -11.33 30.16 -1.57
N ASP A 194 -11.39 29.66 -2.78
CA ASP A 194 -10.75 30.27 -3.95
C ASP A 194 -11.21 31.72 -4.14
N GLY A 195 -10.28 32.67 -4.25
CA GLY A 195 -10.57 34.10 -4.34
C GLY A 195 -11.02 34.75 -3.02
N ALA A 196 -10.97 34.07 -1.90
CA ALA A 196 -11.41 34.61 -0.61
C ALA A 196 -10.54 35.81 -0.17
N ALA A 197 -11.18 36.83 0.38
CA ALA A 197 -10.50 38.04 0.88
C ALA A 197 -10.62 38.16 2.41
N SER A 198 -9.79 39.04 2.98
CA SER A 198 -9.79 39.35 4.41
C SER A 198 -9.52 38.13 5.32
N ILE A 199 -8.68 37.22 4.88
CA ILE A 199 -8.33 36.01 5.61
C ILE A 199 -7.33 36.34 6.71
N SER A 200 -7.49 35.72 7.89
CA SER A 200 -6.54 35.87 9.01
C SER A 200 -5.14 35.46 8.59
N LYS A 201 -4.14 36.24 9.00
CA LYS A 201 -2.71 35.98 8.71
C LYS A 201 -2.18 34.67 9.31
N THR A 202 -2.90 34.09 10.26
CA THR A 202 -2.54 32.80 10.90
C THR A 202 -3.50 31.66 10.54
N ALA A 203 -4.45 31.89 9.60
CA ALA A 203 -5.40 30.88 9.21
C ALA A 203 -4.69 29.66 8.57
N PRO A 204 -5.02 28.43 8.96
CA PRO A 204 -4.56 27.26 8.26
C PRO A 204 -5.24 27.15 6.89
N ILE A 205 -4.57 26.49 5.97
CA ILE A 205 -5.14 26.12 4.67
C ILE A 205 -5.55 24.66 4.74
N VAL A 206 -6.85 24.39 4.55
CA VAL A 206 -7.43 23.04 4.69
C VAL A 206 -7.96 22.59 3.34
N LEU A 207 -7.46 21.45 2.86
CA LEU A 207 -7.91 20.80 1.63
C LEU A 207 -8.65 19.53 1.97
N THR A 208 -9.85 19.34 1.44
CA THR A 208 -10.65 18.12 1.62
C THR A 208 -10.78 17.40 0.28
N PHE A 209 -10.45 16.10 0.26
CA PHE A 209 -10.55 15.26 -0.92
C PHE A 209 -11.70 14.26 -0.78
N ASN A 210 -12.24 13.78 -1.90
CA ASN A 210 -13.26 12.73 -1.91
C ASN A 210 -12.66 11.35 -1.55
N ASN A 211 -11.43 11.07 -1.97
CA ASN A 211 -10.70 9.84 -1.69
C ASN A 211 -9.62 10.06 -0.62
N LYS A 212 -9.16 8.99 0.04
CA LYS A 212 -7.96 9.02 0.88
C LYS A 212 -6.74 9.28 0.01
N ILE A 213 -5.83 10.17 0.45
CA ILE A 213 -4.60 10.46 -0.29
C ILE A 213 -3.43 9.62 0.25
N ALA A 214 -2.61 9.12 -0.67
CA ALA A 214 -1.39 8.37 -0.37
C ALA A 214 -0.15 9.27 -0.38
N SER A 215 -0.15 10.31 -1.23
CA SER A 215 0.91 11.31 -1.26
C SER A 215 0.32 12.71 -1.44
N GLU A 216 1.01 13.71 -0.89
CA GLU A 216 0.61 15.11 -1.01
C GLU A 216 1.74 15.93 -1.65
N ALA A 217 1.36 16.83 -2.56
CA ALA A 217 2.27 17.80 -3.14
C ALA A 217 1.54 19.13 -3.29
N ILE A 218 1.52 19.91 -2.20
CA ILE A 218 1.02 21.27 -2.21
C ILE A 218 2.17 22.25 -1.90
N ILE A 219 2.16 23.39 -2.58
CA ILE A 219 3.08 24.49 -2.36
C ILE A 219 2.26 25.76 -2.17
N VAL A 220 2.57 26.51 -1.12
CA VAL A 220 1.98 27.82 -0.87
C VAL A 220 3.03 28.88 -1.17
N THR A 221 2.69 29.87 -2.02
CA THR A 221 3.58 30.98 -2.36
C THR A 221 2.83 32.30 -2.20
N ASP A 222 3.58 33.40 -2.07
CA ASP A 222 3.00 34.72 -2.30
C ASP A 222 2.90 34.99 -3.84
N ALA A 223 2.29 36.08 -4.23
CA ALA A 223 2.08 36.46 -5.63
C ALA A 223 3.39 36.71 -6.39
N THR A 224 4.54 36.85 -5.71
CA THR A 224 5.86 36.98 -6.30
C THR A 224 6.62 35.65 -6.45
N GLY A 225 5.98 34.54 -6.03
CA GLY A 225 6.55 33.20 -6.10
C GLY A 225 7.41 32.80 -4.89
N VAL A 226 7.46 33.61 -3.84
CA VAL A 226 8.19 33.27 -2.60
C VAL A 226 7.41 32.20 -1.84
N ILE A 227 8.09 31.08 -1.55
CA ILE A 227 7.47 29.94 -0.84
C ILE A 227 7.21 30.29 0.62
N VAL A 228 6.01 30.01 1.09
CA VAL A 228 5.62 30.11 2.50
C VAL A 228 6.03 28.84 3.23
N ALA A 229 6.86 28.99 4.28
CA ALA A 229 7.20 27.88 5.16
C ALA A 229 6.00 27.50 6.05
N GLY A 230 5.77 26.21 6.20
CA GLY A 230 4.66 25.67 7.00
C GLY A 230 4.75 24.18 7.22
N THR A 231 3.89 23.67 8.10
CA THR A 231 3.76 22.25 8.38
C THR A 231 2.50 21.70 7.69
N LYS A 232 2.59 20.48 7.20
CA LYS A 232 1.47 19.76 6.58
C LYS A 232 1.09 18.61 7.50
N THR A 233 -0.19 18.44 7.74
CA THR A 233 -0.73 17.34 8.54
C THR A 233 -1.94 16.74 7.84
N LEU A 234 -1.95 15.41 7.75
CA LEU A 234 -3.08 14.65 7.24
C LEU A 234 -3.89 14.14 8.45
N ASP A 235 -5.19 14.26 8.38
CA ASP A 235 -6.08 13.81 9.45
C ASP A 235 -6.20 12.27 9.51
N GLY A 236 -6.81 11.74 10.57
CA GLY A 236 -7.01 10.30 10.75
C GLY A 236 -7.90 9.63 9.69
N THR A 237 -8.68 10.39 8.93
CA THR A 237 -9.47 9.85 7.80
C THR A 237 -8.63 9.71 6.52
N GLY A 238 -7.48 10.37 6.46
CA GLY A 238 -6.64 10.43 5.27
C GLY A 238 -7.21 11.29 4.13
N LYS A 239 -8.25 12.09 4.40
CA LYS A 239 -8.93 12.91 3.38
C LYS A 239 -8.75 14.41 3.56
N ILE A 240 -8.29 14.85 4.71
CA ILE A 240 -8.16 16.28 5.04
C ILE A 240 -6.68 16.60 5.26
N LEU A 241 -6.13 17.40 4.36
CA LEU A 241 -4.76 17.91 4.45
C LEU A 241 -4.81 19.34 4.96
N THR A 242 -4.13 19.60 6.08
CA THR A 242 -4.00 20.93 6.68
C THR A 242 -2.59 21.43 6.53
N PHE A 243 -2.42 22.60 5.92
CA PHE A 243 -1.17 23.36 5.91
C PHE A 243 -1.25 24.50 6.91
N THR A 244 -0.35 24.53 7.88
CA THR A 244 -0.25 25.59 8.88
C THR A 244 1.02 26.41 8.63
N PRO A 245 0.93 27.70 8.28
CA PRO A 245 2.10 28.55 8.11
C PRO A 245 2.91 28.61 9.41
N THR A 246 4.23 28.52 9.31
CA THR A 246 5.14 28.59 10.48
C THR A 246 5.17 30.00 11.09
N SER A 247 4.90 31.02 10.30
CA SER A 247 4.84 32.45 10.73
C SER A 247 3.60 33.08 10.14
N ALA A 248 3.10 34.14 10.80
CA ALA A 248 1.97 34.90 10.27
C ALA A 248 2.27 35.43 8.87
N LEU A 249 1.29 35.25 7.98
CA LEU A 249 1.36 35.77 6.60
C LEU A 249 1.36 37.30 6.61
N THR A 250 1.94 37.89 5.58
CA THR A 250 1.92 39.36 5.43
C THR A 250 0.50 39.83 5.09
N GLY A 251 0.05 40.93 5.71
CA GLY A 251 -1.26 41.51 5.45
C GLY A 251 -1.43 42.09 4.06
N THR A 252 -2.66 42.16 3.57
CA THR A 252 -3.07 42.69 2.25
C THR A 252 -2.32 42.08 1.06
N LYS A 253 -1.89 40.85 1.17
CA LYS A 253 -1.22 40.11 0.08
C LYS A 253 -2.04 38.94 -0.41
N VAL A 254 -1.91 38.66 -1.72
CA VAL A 254 -2.44 37.45 -2.35
C VAL A 254 -1.45 36.30 -2.14
N TYR A 255 -1.98 35.16 -1.77
CA TYR A 255 -1.28 33.89 -1.65
C TYR A 255 -1.86 32.85 -2.59
N LEU A 256 -0.98 32.08 -3.22
CA LEU A 256 -1.33 31.03 -4.17
C LEU A 256 -1.09 29.66 -3.52
N VAL A 257 -2.05 28.78 -3.63
CA VAL A 257 -1.97 27.38 -3.22
C VAL A 257 -1.90 26.53 -4.49
N THR A 258 -0.71 26.11 -4.86
CA THR A 258 -0.49 25.21 -5.99
C THR A 258 -0.66 23.76 -5.51
N ILE A 259 -1.60 23.07 -6.12
CA ILE A 259 -1.93 21.67 -5.84
C ILE A 259 -1.49 20.86 -7.04
N GLY A 260 -0.52 19.96 -6.87
CA GLY A 260 -0.01 19.14 -7.97
C GLY A 260 0.65 17.88 -7.43
N GLY A 261 0.56 16.75 -8.16
CA GLY A 261 1.16 15.50 -7.73
C GLY A 261 0.48 14.81 -6.54
N VAL A 262 -0.74 15.22 -6.17
CA VAL A 262 -1.53 14.51 -5.16
C VAL A 262 -2.05 13.22 -5.76
N ILE A 263 -1.75 12.09 -5.11
CA ILE A 263 -2.14 10.76 -5.53
C ILE A 263 -2.97 10.13 -4.41
N ASP A 264 -4.09 9.51 -4.77
CA ASP A 264 -4.92 8.77 -3.82
C ASP A 264 -4.39 7.34 -3.58
N ILE A 265 -5.02 6.63 -2.63
CA ILE A 265 -4.65 5.24 -2.29
C ILE A 265 -4.90 4.26 -3.45
N TYR A 266 -5.65 4.65 -4.47
CA TYR A 266 -5.93 3.86 -5.68
C TYR A 266 -4.95 4.18 -6.82
N GLY A 267 -3.96 5.05 -6.58
CA GLY A 267 -2.97 5.47 -7.56
C GLY A 267 -3.47 6.50 -8.58
N GLN A 268 -4.65 7.11 -8.35
CA GLN A 268 -5.18 8.14 -9.23
C GLN A 268 -4.51 9.48 -8.93
N LEU A 269 -4.07 10.18 -9.98
CA LEU A 269 -3.47 11.50 -9.89
C LEU A 269 -4.53 12.59 -9.95
N LEU A 270 -4.55 13.49 -8.96
CA LEU A 270 -5.40 14.67 -8.98
C LEU A 270 -4.94 15.64 -10.07
N ALA A 271 -5.88 16.15 -10.85
CA ALA A 271 -5.59 17.23 -11.80
C ALA A 271 -5.00 18.44 -11.06
N ALA A 272 -3.89 18.95 -11.59
CA ALA A 272 -3.22 20.11 -11.00
C ALA A 272 -4.16 21.33 -10.98
N ALA A 273 -4.14 22.08 -9.89
CA ALA A 273 -4.93 23.29 -9.71
C ALA A 273 -4.15 24.34 -8.92
N VAL A 274 -4.49 25.59 -9.17
CA VAL A 274 -4.00 26.73 -8.37
C VAL A 274 -5.20 27.44 -7.78
N LYS A 275 -5.16 27.72 -6.49
CA LYS A 275 -6.17 28.45 -5.73
C LYS A 275 -5.53 29.65 -5.08
N ASP A 276 -6.29 30.72 -4.83
CA ASP A 276 -5.75 31.93 -4.21
C ASP A 276 -6.64 32.45 -3.07
N PHE A 277 -6.05 33.26 -2.23
CA PHE A 277 -6.77 34.04 -1.21
C PHE A 277 -5.96 35.30 -0.83
N THR A 278 -6.65 36.29 -0.29
CA THR A 278 -6.04 37.55 0.15
C THR A 278 -6.17 37.69 1.67
N THR A 279 -5.06 38.03 2.33
CA THR A 279 -5.02 38.28 3.77
C THR A 279 -5.63 39.63 4.14
N MET A 280 -6.14 39.70 5.39
CA MET A 280 -6.53 41.00 6.00
C MET A 280 -5.34 41.93 6.17
N ALA A 281 -5.61 43.20 6.38
CA ALA A 281 -4.62 44.24 6.69
C ALA A 281 -3.82 43.93 7.96
#